data_70c6b7c6f0103acea5595cc8ba711871
#
_entry.id   70c6b7c6f0103acea5595cc8ba711871
#
_cell.length_a   1.000
_cell.length_b   1.000
_cell.length_c   1.000
_cell.angle_alpha   90.00
_cell.angle_beta   90.00
_cell.angle_gamma   90.00
#
_symmetry.space_group_name_H-M   'P 1'
#
loop_
_entity.id
_entity.type
_entity.pdbx_description
1 polymer ?
#
loop_
_entity_poly.entity_id
_entity_poly.type
_entity_poly.pdbx_seq_one_letter_code
_entity_poly.pdbx_strand_id
1 'polypeptide(L)'
;MNNVTKIRIRPTMMAMAEPVEDSHFLPANPKDLLTADPQRRSPVRFPSAGVTLAGHLYRPPKAKPWDRTPGIVMCGPISSVKEQTLPHYAERISEAGFTVLTFDPRSFGESGGEPRAHYDPNRVIEDYANAVTYLCTRQDIDPARIGIVGVCMGGGFAVSTAARHRKVKAVVAIAGGYSIGGTFQRFMGVEGFARFREQVNELVMEEYRTGNVHYIPTISRGLSAEVPMAVMPIEEAYSYYDRTHRSDAPNWSEKMTVSSLEPYFLYNSIVHAPLVAPTPILFIHGTKDTALLPEFAQQAYDAALEPKELIWIETHNHIELYDQDPYVSMAAAEAVQWLQRYLGSG
;
A
#
# COMPACT_ATOMS: atom_id res chain seq x y z
N MET A 1 -19.71 -21.46 -3.75
CA MET A 1 -18.25 -21.30 -3.75
C MET A 1 -17.89 -20.72 -5.11
N ASN A 2 -17.62 -19.41 -5.18
CA ASN A 2 -17.18 -18.79 -6.43
C ASN A 2 -15.74 -19.25 -6.67
N ASN A 3 -15.50 -19.96 -7.77
CA ASN A 3 -14.16 -20.32 -8.20
C ASN A 3 -13.44 -19.03 -8.62
N VAL A 4 -12.65 -18.46 -7.73
CA VAL A 4 -11.72 -17.37 -8.09
C VAL A 4 -10.52 -18.01 -8.77
N THR A 5 -10.29 -17.66 -10.04
CA THR A 5 -9.22 -18.24 -10.85
C THR A 5 -7.96 -17.43 -10.67
N LYS A 6 -6.86 -18.11 -10.39
CA LYS A 6 -5.51 -17.57 -10.36
C LYS A 6 -4.82 -17.86 -11.68
N ILE A 7 -4.32 -16.82 -12.34
CA ILE A 7 -3.63 -16.94 -13.62
C ILE A 7 -2.17 -16.57 -13.44
N ARG A 8 -1.26 -17.53 -13.64
CA ARG A 8 0.18 -17.25 -13.80
C ARG A 8 0.45 -16.99 -15.28
N ILE A 9 0.71 -15.75 -15.64
CA ILE A 9 1.03 -15.39 -17.02
C ILE A 9 2.54 -15.17 -17.13
N ARG A 10 3.20 -15.94 -18.00
CA ARG A 10 4.53 -15.61 -18.51
C ARG A 10 4.38 -14.53 -19.58
N PRO A 11 5.30 -13.55 -19.69
CA PRO A 11 5.05 -12.23 -20.29
C PRO A 11 4.95 -12.17 -21.82
N THR A 12 4.36 -13.14 -22.50
CA THR A 12 4.37 -13.16 -23.98
C THR A 12 3.03 -12.81 -24.63
N MET A 13 1.93 -12.68 -23.91
CA MET A 13 0.62 -12.40 -24.53
C MET A 13 -0.32 -11.67 -23.54
N MET A 14 -0.32 -10.34 -23.58
CA MET A 14 -1.53 -9.60 -23.28
C MET A 14 -1.73 -8.52 -24.34
N ALA A 15 -2.72 -8.75 -25.22
CA ALA A 15 -3.37 -7.67 -25.93
C ALA A 15 -3.96 -6.70 -24.88
N MET A 16 -3.82 -5.39 -25.15
CA MET A 16 -4.32 -4.34 -24.25
C MET A 16 -5.77 -4.65 -23.87
N ALA A 17 -6.06 -4.66 -22.57
CA ALA A 17 -7.41 -4.81 -22.07
C ALA A 17 -8.27 -3.65 -22.62
N GLU A 18 -9.45 -3.98 -23.14
CA GLU A 18 -10.44 -2.98 -23.49
C GLU A 18 -10.85 -2.17 -22.25
N PRO A 19 -11.24 -0.90 -22.39
CA PRO A 19 -11.66 -0.10 -21.26
C PRO A 19 -12.83 -0.80 -20.55
N VAL A 20 -12.74 -0.90 -19.22
CA VAL A 20 -13.79 -1.51 -18.38
C VAL A 20 -15.05 -0.65 -18.49
N GLU A 21 -16.04 -1.12 -19.26
CA GLU A 21 -17.38 -0.55 -19.25
C GLU A 21 -18.01 -0.80 -17.88
N ASP A 22 -18.58 0.25 -17.28
CA ASP A 22 -19.39 0.31 -16.06
C ASP A 22 -19.29 -0.90 -15.11
N SER A 23 -18.23 -0.94 -14.31
CA SER A 23 -18.17 -1.88 -13.19
C SER A 23 -19.09 -1.37 -12.09
N HIS A 24 -20.30 -1.91 -12.01
CA HIS A 24 -21.13 -1.70 -10.83
C HIS A 24 -20.40 -2.27 -9.61
N PHE A 25 -19.94 -1.39 -8.71
CA PHE A 25 -19.37 -1.81 -7.45
C PHE A 25 -20.39 -2.68 -6.69
N LEU A 26 -20.00 -3.92 -6.42
CA LEU A 26 -20.75 -4.82 -5.55
C LEU A 26 -20.14 -4.69 -4.15
N PRO A 27 -20.94 -4.29 -3.12
CA PRO A 27 -20.45 -4.24 -1.76
C PRO A 27 -20.01 -5.64 -1.30
N ALA A 28 -18.96 -5.68 -0.48
CA ALA A 28 -18.43 -6.92 0.06
C ALA A 28 -19.53 -7.71 0.79
N ASN A 29 -19.57 -9.02 0.55
CA ASN A 29 -20.42 -9.90 1.35
C ASN A 29 -19.85 -9.95 2.78
N PRO A 30 -20.62 -9.64 3.84
CA PRO A 30 -20.13 -9.65 5.22
C PRO A 30 -19.48 -10.98 5.66
N LYS A 31 -19.81 -12.08 5.00
CA LYS A 31 -19.23 -13.40 5.31
C LYS A 31 -17.80 -13.58 4.76
N ASP A 32 -17.42 -12.78 3.78
CA ASP A 32 -16.11 -12.84 3.13
C ASP A 32 -15.14 -11.81 3.73
N LEU A 33 -15.65 -10.92 4.61
CA LEU A 33 -14.81 -9.93 5.31
C LEU A 33 -13.96 -10.59 6.38
N LEU A 34 -12.67 -10.24 6.35
CA LEU A 34 -11.69 -10.71 7.34
C LEU A 34 -11.71 -9.84 8.59
N THR A 35 -11.43 -10.47 9.73
CA THR A 35 -11.18 -9.79 11.01
C THR A 35 -9.77 -10.12 11.47
N ALA A 36 -9.05 -9.11 11.97
CA ALA A 36 -7.72 -9.27 12.54
C ALA A 36 -7.80 -9.54 14.04
N ASP A 37 -6.87 -10.34 14.58
CA ASP A 37 -6.76 -10.61 16.00
C ASP A 37 -5.84 -9.59 16.70
N PRO A 38 -6.37 -8.69 17.54
CA PRO A 38 -5.55 -7.70 18.24
C PRO A 38 -4.51 -8.33 19.20
N GLN A 39 -4.69 -9.59 19.63
CA GLN A 39 -3.75 -10.29 20.51
C GLN A 39 -2.49 -10.77 19.77
N ARG A 40 -2.54 -10.81 18.44
CA ARG A 40 -1.42 -11.24 17.61
C ARG A 40 -0.33 -10.18 17.43
N ARG A 41 -0.54 -8.95 17.91
CA ARG A 41 0.34 -7.80 17.71
C ARG A 41 0.79 -7.18 19.02
N SER A 42 2.04 -6.67 19.01
CA SER A 42 2.61 -5.91 20.13
C SER A 42 2.92 -4.49 19.67
N PRO A 43 2.56 -3.44 20.44
CA PRO A 43 2.84 -2.07 20.07
C PRO A 43 4.35 -1.79 20.11
N VAL A 44 4.83 -1.03 19.14
CA VAL A 44 6.21 -0.55 19.10
C VAL A 44 6.26 0.92 18.68
N ARG A 45 7.34 1.60 19.05
CA ARG A 45 7.63 2.97 18.60
C ARG A 45 9.08 3.05 18.13
N PHE A 46 9.33 3.77 17.07
CA PHE A 46 10.68 3.95 16.52
C PHE A 46 10.84 5.33 15.87
N PRO A 47 12.09 5.85 15.82
CA PRO A 47 12.34 7.16 15.26
C PRO A 47 12.38 7.12 13.72
N SER A 48 11.90 8.19 13.08
CA SER A 48 12.05 8.45 11.65
C SER A 48 12.18 9.95 11.39
N ALA A 49 13.39 10.40 11.01
CA ALA A 49 13.66 11.76 10.56
C ALA A 49 12.99 12.87 11.40
N GLY A 50 13.18 12.81 12.71
CA GLY A 50 12.70 13.81 13.67
C GLY A 50 11.30 13.59 14.23
N VAL A 51 10.59 12.53 13.79
CA VAL A 51 9.30 12.12 14.35
C VAL A 51 9.39 10.72 14.95
N THR A 52 8.47 10.41 15.87
CA THR A 52 8.29 9.05 16.40
C THR A 52 7.15 8.39 15.66
N LEU A 53 7.38 7.22 15.08
CA LEU A 53 6.35 6.41 14.42
C LEU A 53 5.83 5.35 15.38
N ALA A 54 4.51 5.10 15.30
CA ALA A 54 3.79 4.09 16.05
C ALA A 54 3.50 2.88 15.15
N GLY A 55 3.79 1.69 15.62
CA GLY A 55 3.64 0.46 14.85
C GLY A 55 3.18 -0.72 15.67
N HIS A 56 2.91 -1.81 14.96
CA HIS A 56 2.63 -3.13 15.52
C HIS A 56 3.64 -4.14 15.03
N LEU A 57 4.13 -4.97 15.93
CA LEU A 57 5.03 -6.07 15.63
C LEU A 57 4.28 -7.40 15.79
N TYR A 58 4.26 -8.20 14.74
CA TYR A 58 3.68 -9.53 14.68
C TYR A 58 4.84 -10.55 14.71
N ARG A 59 4.99 -11.29 15.79
CA ARG A 59 6.00 -12.34 15.88
C ARG A 59 5.45 -13.69 15.44
N PRO A 60 6.28 -14.57 14.85
CA PRO A 60 5.85 -15.92 14.56
C PRO A 60 5.39 -16.63 15.83
N PRO A 61 4.24 -17.32 15.84
CA PRO A 61 3.69 -17.94 17.04
C PRO A 61 4.61 -18.99 17.68
N LYS A 62 5.45 -19.62 16.86
CA LYS A 62 6.39 -20.66 17.31
C LYS A 62 7.79 -20.14 17.65
N ALA A 63 8.06 -18.86 17.42
CA ALA A 63 9.37 -18.26 17.69
C ALA A 63 9.59 -18.14 19.20
N LYS A 64 10.74 -18.63 19.66
CA LYS A 64 11.19 -18.45 21.04
C LYS A 64 11.74 -17.03 21.24
N PRO A 65 11.81 -16.51 22.48
CA PRO A 65 12.30 -15.16 22.74
C PRO A 65 13.71 -14.85 22.22
N TRP A 66 14.55 -15.89 22.11
CA TRP A 66 15.94 -15.79 21.63
C TRP A 66 16.13 -16.07 20.14
N ASP A 67 15.08 -16.48 19.42
CA ASP A 67 15.18 -16.78 18.00
C ASP A 67 15.30 -15.46 17.20
N ARG A 68 16.23 -15.46 16.25
CA ARG A 68 16.37 -14.40 15.27
C ARG A 68 15.59 -14.77 14.01
N THR A 69 14.48 -14.09 13.76
CA THR A 69 13.60 -14.36 12.63
C THR A 69 13.90 -13.42 11.46
N PRO A 70 13.57 -13.79 10.21
CA PRO A 70 13.52 -12.81 9.12
C PRO A 70 12.52 -11.70 9.44
N GLY A 71 12.83 -10.47 9.04
CA GLY A 71 11.99 -9.31 9.28
C GLY A 71 11.28 -8.82 8.01
N ILE A 72 10.00 -8.48 8.12
CA ILE A 72 9.21 -7.89 7.03
C ILE A 72 8.68 -6.54 7.46
N VAL A 73 8.95 -5.50 6.68
CA VAL A 73 8.26 -4.21 6.80
C VAL A 73 7.04 -4.22 5.88
N MET A 74 5.88 -3.83 6.38
CA MET A 74 4.68 -3.71 5.55
C MET A 74 4.30 -2.26 5.30
N CYS A 75 4.02 -1.98 4.01
CA CYS A 75 3.55 -0.70 3.49
C CYS A 75 2.07 -0.77 3.20
N GLY A 76 1.28 0.22 3.69
CA GLY A 76 -0.17 0.26 3.55
C GLY A 76 -0.69 1.13 2.41
N PRO A 77 -2.02 1.11 2.22
CA PRO A 77 -2.72 2.03 1.33
C PRO A 77 -2.53 3.50 1.69
N ILE A 78 -2.88 4.40 0.75
CA ILE A 78 -2.87 5.84 1.02
C ILE A 78 -3.75 6.16 2.23
N SER A 79 -3.28 7.03 3.10
CA SER A 79 -3.94 7.49 4.33
C SER A 79 -4.25 6.42 5.37
N SER A 80 -4.13 5.12 5.05
CA SER A 80 -4.48 4.07 5.99
C SER A 80 -3.58 4.06 7.22
N VAL A 81 -4.13 3.58 8.32
CA VAL A 81 -3.41 3.33 9.57
C VAL A 81 -3.13 1.84 9.74
N LYS A 82 -2.24 1.51 10.66
CA LYS A 82 -1.71 0.16 10.89
C LYS A 82 -2.76 -0.89 11.27
N GLU A 83 -3.97 -0.45 11.63
CA GLU A 83 -5.12 -1.31 11.94
C GLU A 83 -5.93 -1.71 10.70
N GLN A 84 -5.73 -1.04 9.56
CA GLN A 84 -6.48 -1.29 8.32
C GLN A 84 -5.65 -2.14 7.36
N THR A 85 -6.28 -3.00 6.54
CA THR A 85 -5.64 -3.83 5.48
C THR A 85 -4.46 -4.70 5.96
N LEU A 86 -3.42 -4.08 6.51
CA LEU A 86 -2.14 -4.72 6.81
C LEU A 86 -2.22 -5.89 7.80
N PRO A 87 -3.06 -5.88 8.86
CA PRO A 87 -3.17 -6.99 9.80
C PRO A 87 -3.49 -8.33 9.12
N HIS A 88 -4.36 -8.33 8.09
CA HIS A 88 -4.79 -9.54 7.40
C HIS A 88 -3.64 -10.26 6.68
N TYR A 89 -2.67 -9.49 6.17
CA TYR A 89 -1.45 -10.03 5.57
C TYR A 89 -0.38 -10.32 6.64
N ALA A 90 -0.22 -9.42 7.62
CA ALA A 90 0.81 -9.54 8.65
C ALA A 90 0.65 -10.80 9.50
N GLU A 91 -0.60 -11.17 9.84
CA GLU A 91 -0.89 -12.41 10.57
C GLU A 91 -0.47 -13.64 9.76
N ARG A 92 -0.85 -13.74 8.48
CA ARG A 92 -0.51 -14.86 7.60
C ARG A 92 1.00 -14.97 7.35
N ILE A 93 1.66 -13.84 7.14
CA ILE A 93 3.12 -13.81 6.96
C ILE A 93 3.83 -14.17 8.27
N SER A 94 3.32 -13.73 9.42
CA SER A 94 3.92 -14.10 10.72
C SER A 94 3.75 -15.58 11.05
N GLU A 95 2.64 -16.20 10.70
CA GLU A 95 2.42 -17.65 10.80
C GLU A 95 3.40 -18.46 9.96
N ALA A 96 3.87 -17.90 8.85
CA ALA A 96 4.87 -18.50 7.97
C ALA A 96 6.33 -18.37 8.49
N GLY A 97 6.54 -17.77 9.67
CA GLY A 97 7.85 -17.70 10.32
C GLY A 97 8.57 -16.36 10.25
N PHE A 98 7.92 -15.30 9.82
CA PHE A 98 8.49 -13.97 9.71
C PHE A 98 8.03 -13.05 10.85
N THR A 99 8.91 -12.18 11.35
CA THR A 99 8.47 -11.07 12.20
C THR A 99 8.07 -9.90 11.29
N VAL A 100 6.82 -9.43 11.43
CA VAL A 100 6.26 -8.40 10.57
C VAL A 100 6.07 -7.11 11.35
N LEU A 101 6.49 -5.98 10.78
CA LEU A 101 6.27 -4.63 11.28
C LEU A 101 5.28 -3.92 10.38
N THR A 102 4.13 -3.51 10.94
CA THR A 102 3.21 -2.52 10.37
C THR A 102 3.31 -1.22 11.15
N PHE A 103 3.06 -0.07 10.54
CA PHE A 103 3.10 1.20 11.26
C PHE A 103 2.26 2.28 10.57
N ASP A 104 1.89 3.29 11.33
CA ASP A 104 1.29 4.50 10.78
C ASP A 104 2.38 5.38 10.16
N PRO A 105 2.26 5.83 8.91
CA PRO A 105 3.15 6.83 8.35
C PRO A 105 3.10 8.12 9.19
N ARG A 106 4.16 8.95 9.08
CA ARG A 106 4.15 10.26 9.75
C ARG A 106 2.87 11.04 9.42
N SER A 107 2.38 11.82 10.37
CA SER A 107 1.16 12.65 10.31
C SER A 107 -0.16 11.86 10.33
N PHE A 108 -0.13 10.53 10.37
CA PHE A 108 -1.33 9.67 10.43
C PHE A 108 -1.37 8.85 11.73
N GLY A 109 -2.57 8.41 12.09
CA GLY A 109 -2.80 7.53 13.24
C GLY A 109 -2.14 8.05 14.51
N GLU A 110 -1.40 7.16 15.19
CA GLU A 110 -0.65 7.45 16.41
C GLU A 110 0.79 7.94 16.19
N SER A 111 1.24 8.01 14.92
CA SER A 111 2.55 8.55 14.57
C SER A 111 2.59 10.07 14.70
N GLY A 112 3.75 10.61 15.04
CA GLY A 112 3.99 12.06 15.07
C GLY A 112 4.04 12.68 13.68
N GLY A 113 4.14 13.99 13.63
CA GLY A 113 4.26 14.78 12.41
C GLY A 113 3.11 15.78 12.24
N GLU A 114 3.47 16.98 11.82
CA GLU A 114 2.57 18.10 11.54
C GLU A 114 2.85 18.68 10.13
N PRO A 115 1.84 19.22 9.46
CA PRO A 115 0.42 19.17 9.85
C PRO A 115 -0.13 17.74 9.85
N ARG A 116 -1.17 17.46 10.68
CA ARG A 116 -1.80 16.13 10.68
C ARG A 116 -2.44 15.83 9.33
N ALA A 117 -2.48 14.54 8.97
CA ALA A 117 -3.03 14.05 7.72
C ALA A 117 -2.37 14.66 6.46
N HIS A 118 -1.09 14.99 6.57
CA HIS A 118 -0.25 15.41 5.44
C HIS A 118 0.50 14.21 4.85
N TYR A 119 0.35 14.02 3.54
CA TYR A 119 0.89 12.86 2.84
C TYR A 119 1.87 13.28 1.74
N ASP A 120 3.16 13.12 2.02
CA ASP A 120 4.23 13.30 1.03
C ASP A 120 4.86 11.93 0.73
N PRO A 121 4.70 11.38 -0.48
CA PRO A 121 5.27 10.10 -0.88
C PRO A 121 6.77 9.94 -0.56
N ASN A 122 7.57 11.00 -0.72
CA ASN A 122 9.00 10.93 -0.43
C ASN A 122 9.27 10.76 1.07
N ARG A 123 8.49 11.44 1.91
CA ARG A 123 8.57 11.32 3.37
C ARG A 123 8.07 9.96 3.85
N VAL A 124 7.00 9.44 3.22
CA VAL A 124 6.49 8.10 3.52
C VAL A 124 7.53 7.02 3.13
N ILE A 125 8.18 7.12 1.97
CA ILE A 125 9.27 6.22 1.57
C ILE A 125 10.46 6.32 2.56
N GLU A 126 10.76 7.51 3.08
CA GLU A 126 11.77 7.69 4.13
C GLU A 126 11.37 6.96 5.42
N ASP A 127 10.09 7.01 5.83
CA ASP A 127 9.57 6.28 6.98
C ASP A 127 9.74 4.76 6.80
N TYR A 128 9.43 4.21 5.61
CA TYR A 128 9.64 2.79 5.32
C TYR A 128 11.12 2.41 5.29
N ALA A 129 12.01 3.27 4.78
CA ALA A 129 13.46 3.04 4.83
C ALA A 129 13.97 3.02 6.28
N ASN A 130 13.45 3.91 7.13
CA ASN A 130 13.78 3.93 8.57
C ASN A 130 13.18 2.74 9.33
N ALA A 131 12.00 2.25 8.92
CA ALA A 131 11.42 1.01 9.45
C ALA A 131 12.29 -0.23 9.11
N VAL A 132 12.83 -0.29 7.89
CA VAL A 132 13.83 -1.32 7.52
C VAL A 132 15.06 -1.21 8.41
N THR A 133 15.60 0.00 8.61
CA THR A 133 16.73 0.25 9.51
C THR A 133 16.41 -0.16 10.94
N TYR A 134 15.22 0.21 11.45
CA TYR A 134 14.76 -0.20 12.78
C TYR A 134 14.75 -1.73 12.95
N LEU A 135 14.18 -2.49 12.00
CA LEU A 135 14.23 -3.96 12.07
C LEU A 135 15.67 -4.48 12.07
N CYS A 136 16.58 -3.89 11.28
CA CYS A 136 17.99 -4.29 11.26
C CYS A 136 18.71 -4.10 12.61
N THR A 137 18.25 -3.16 13.45
CA THR A 137 18.86 -2.88 14.77
C THR A 137 18.34 -3.78 15.90
N ARG A 138 17.25 -4.51 15.66
CA ARG A 138 16.64 -5.37 16.67
C ARG A 138 17.45 -6.64 16.87
N GLN A 139 17.56 -7.09 18.12
CA GLN A 139 18.29 -8.30 18.47
C GLN A 139 17.56 -9.58 18.05
N ASP A 140 16.23 -9.55 17.99
CA ASP A 140 15.34 -10.66 17.62
C ASP A 140 15.09 -10.78 16.10
N ILE A 141 15.74 -9.95 15.29
CA ILE A 141 15.65 -9.96 13.81
C ILE A 141 17.01 -10.30 13.20
N ASP A 142 16.98 -11.09 12.12
CA ASP A 142 18.14 -11.31 11.27
C ASP A 142 18.29 -10.19 10.24
N PRO A 143 19.27 -9.29 10.36
CA PRO A 143 19.42 -8.15 9.46
C PRO A 143 19.89 -8.53 8.04
N ALA A 144 20.25 -9.80 7.81
CA ALA A 144 20.56 -10.33 6.48
C ALA A 144 19.30 -10.78 5.73
N ARG A 145 18.17 -10.94 6.44
CA ARG A 145 16.90 -11.46 5.90
C ARG A 145 15.74 -10.49 6.12
N ILE A 146 15.84 -9.31 5.52
CA ILE A 146 14.79 -8.28 5.58
C ILE A 146 14.05 -8.22 4.24
N GLY A 147 12.73 -8.32 4.28
CA GLY A 147 11.84 -8.12 3.15
C GLY A 147 10.92 -6.92 3.33
N ILE A 148 10.28 -6.53 2.23
CA ILE A 148 9.24 -5.51 2.24
C ILE A 148 8.02 -6.00 1.45
N VAL A 149 6.83 -5.80 2.02
CA VAL A 149 5.54 -6.13 1.38
C VAL A 149 4.69 -4.87 1.36
N GLY A 150 4.12 -4.53 0.23
CA GLY A 150 3.26 -3.36 0.10
C GLY A 150 1.91 -3.69 -0.51
N VAL A 151 0.85 -3.03 -0.01
CA VAL A 151 -0.52 -3.14 -0.54
C VAL A 151 -0.98 -1.76 -1.00
N CYS A 152 -1.61 -1.65 -2.16
CA CYS A 152 -2.07 -0.38 -2.75
C CYS A 152 -0.90 0.60 -2.96
N MET A 153 -0.99 1.84 -2.50
CA MET A 153 0.15 2.77 -2.55
C MET A 153 1.43 2.16 -1.96
N GLY A 154 1.26 1.34 -0.91
CA GLY A 154 2.36 0.60 -0.30
C GLY A 154 3.11 -0.31 -1.28
N GLY A 155 2.44 -0.86 -2.30
CA GLY A 155 3.10 -1.64 -3.36
C GLY A 155 4.13 -0.82 -4.13
N GLY A 156 3.76 0.40 -4.54
CA GLY A 156 4.69 1.33 -5.16
C GLY A 156 5.80 1.78 -4.20
N PHE A 157 5.46 2.02 -2.92
CA PHE A 157 6.46 2.39 -1.90
C PHE A 157 7.43 1.25 -1.58
N ALA A 158 6.98 -0.01 -1.62
CA ALA A 158 7.86 -1.16 -1.48
C ALA A 158 8.93 -1.19 -2.59
N VAL A 159 8.54 -0.92 -3.84
CA VAL A 159 9.46 -0.77 -4.98
C VAL A 159 10.46 0.37 -4.73
N SER A 160 9.96 1.57 -4.40
CA SER A 160 10.80 2.75 -4.19
C SER A 160 11.75 2.60 -2.99
N THR A 161 11.28 1.97 -1.90
CA THR A 161 12.10 1.71 -0.71
C THR A 161 13.19 0.69 -1.01
N ALA A 162 12.89 -0.39 -1.73
CA ALA A 162 13.87 -1.41 -2.10
C ALA A 162 14.95 -0.86 -3.06
N ALA A 163 14.57 0.01 -3.98
CA ALA A 163 15.52 0.72 -4.84
C ALA A 163 16.50 1.59 -4.04
N ARG A 164 16.03 2.18 -2.93
CA ARG A 164 16.81 3.05 -2.05
C ARG A 164 17.61 2.31 -0.98
N HIS A 165 17.06 1.23 -0.40
CA HIS A 165 17.57 0.59 0.82
C HIS A 165 18.07 -0.83 0.56
N ARG A 166 19.38 -1.01 0.40
CA ARG A 166 20.04 -2.27 -0.02
C ARG A 166 19.98 -3.41 1.02
N LYS A 167 19.44 -3.17 2.22
CA LYS A 167 19.13 -4.22 3.21
C LYS A 167 17.86 -5.00 2.88
N VAL A 168 16.99 -4.46 2.03
CA VAL A 168 15.84 -5.20 1.50
C VAL A 168 16.35 -6.31 0.58
N LYS A 169 15.93 -7.57 0.84
CA LYS A 169 16.38 -8.77 0.14
C LYS A 169 15.28 -9.49 -0.63
N ALA A 170 14.01 -9.11 -0.39
CA ALA A 170 12.86 -9.55 -1.18
C ALA A 170 11.76 -8.49 -1.14
N VAL A 171 11.06 -8.32 -2.25
CA VAL A 171 9.96 -7.35 -2.41
C VAL A 171 8.71 -8.07 -2.87
N VAL A 172 7.57 -7.71 -2.28
CA VAL A 172 6.24 -8.08 -2.77
C VAL A 172 5.39 -6.81 -2.87
N ALA A 173 4.82 -6.57 -4.05
CA ALA A 173 3.96 -5.42 -4.33
C ALA A 173 2.58 -5.92 -4.75
N ILE A 174 1.56 -5.70 -3.89
CA ILE A 174 0.19 -6.20 -4.05
C ILE A 174 -0.71 -5.02 -4.44
N ALA A 175 -1.45 -5.14 -5.55
CA ALA A 175 -2.36 -4.11 -6.08
C ALA A 175 -1.71 -2.71 -6.06
N GLY A 176 -0.48 -2.60 -6.56
CA GLY A 176 0.39 -1.46 -6.30
C GLY A 176 0.03 -0.18 -7.04
N GLY A 177 0.18 0.98 -6.36
CA GLY A 177 0.10 2.31 -6.98
C GLY A 177 1.44 2.69 -7.60
N TYR A 178 1.57 2.49 -8.91
CA TYR A 178 2.85 2.67 -9.61
C TYR A 178 2.99 4.00 -10.35
N SER A 179 1.88 4.54 -10.89
CA SER A 179 1.85 5.82 -11.61
C SER A 179 0.58 6.58 -11.25
N ILE A 180 0.67 7.45 -10.25
CA ILE A 180 -0.53 8.13 -9.73
C ILE A 180 -1.04 9.19 -10.71
N GLY A 181 -0.16 10.04 -11.23
CA GLY A 181 -0.56 11.01 -12.25
C GLY A 181 -1.14 10.35 -13.50
N GLY A 182 -0.56 9.20 -13.93
CA GLY A 182 -1.12 8.40 -15.02
C GLY A 182 -2.53 7.91 -14.72
N THR A 183 -2.78 7.40 -13.50
CA THR A 183 -4.10 6.95 -13.05
C THR A 183 -5.13 8.10 -13.09
N PHE A 184 -4.79 9.27 -12.54
CA PHE A 184 -5.69 10.43 -12.58
C PHE A 184 -5.96 10.93 -14.00
N GLN A 185 -4.95 10.93 -14.88
CA GLN A 185 -5.14 11.28 -16.29
C GLN A 185 -6.08 10.30 -17.02
N ARG A 186 -6.05 9.01 -16.67
CA ARG A 186 -6.97 8.03 -17.26
C ARG A 186 -8.42 8.28 -16.82
N PHE A 187 -8.65 8.63 -15.55
CA PHE A 187 -9.98 8.89 -15.03
C PHE A 187 -10.56 10.25 -15.46
N MET A 188 -9.76 11.29 -15.46
CA MET A 188 -10.23 12.67 -15.67
C MET A 188 -9.97 13.19 -17.10
N GLY A 189 -9.21 12.48 -17.91
CA GLY A 189 -8.61 12.98 -19.13
C GLY A 189 -7.52 14.01 -18.85
N VAL A 190 -6.70 14.31 -19.86
CA VAL A 190 -5.55 15.22 -19.70
C VAL A 190 -6.00 16.62 -19.26
N GLU A 191 -7.03 17.18 -19.91
CA GLU A 191 -7.54 18.52 -19.59
C GLU A 191 -8.25 18.59 -18.23
N GLY A 192 -9.04 17.56 -17.88
CA GLY A 192 -9.71 17.46 -16.59
C GLY A 192 -8.70 17.40 -15.44
N PHE A 193 -7.66 16.58 -15.59
CA PHE A 193 -6.59 16.48 -14.60
C PHE A 193 -5.77 17.78 -14.50
N ALA A 194 -5.50 18.48 -15.63
CA ALA A 194 -4.81 19.75 -15.60
C ALA A 194 -5.61 20.82 -14.82
N ARG A 195 -6.92 20.93 -15.07
CA ARG A 195 -7.80 21.84 -14.31
C ARG A 195 -7.85 21.50 -12.82
N PHE A 196 -7.91 20.22 -12.49
CA PHE A 196 -7.90 19.77 -11.08
C PHE A 196 -6.61 20.18 -10.38
N ARG A 197 -5.45 19.99 -11.01
CA ARG A 197 -4.16 20.42 -10.47
C ARG A 197 -4.07 21.95 -10.32
N GLU A 198 -4.64 22.72 -11.24
CA GLU A 198 -4.71 24.17 -11.12
C GLU A 198 -5.49 24.61 -9.88
N GLN A 199 -6.65 24.01 -9.61
CA GLN A 199 -7.42 24.25 -8.39
C GLN A 199 -6.63 23.90 -7.11
N VAL A 200 -5.90 22.78 -7.13
CA VAL A 200 -5.01 22.38 -6.01
C VAL A 200 -3.93 23.45 -5.79
N ASN A 201 -3.28 23.91 -6.86
CA ASN A 201 -2.26 24.95 -6.77
C ASN A 201 -2.78 26.28 -6.22
N GLU A 202 -3.98 26.70 -6.60
CA GLU A 202 -4.61 27.91 -6.04
C GLU A 202 -4.78 27.82 -4.52
N LEU A 203 -5.25 26.67 -4.02
CA LEU A 203 -5.39 26.42 -2.57
C LEU A 203 -4.03 26.38 -1.85
N VAL A 204 -3.03 25.74 -2.45
CA VAL A 204 -1.66 25.71 -1.90
C VAL A 204 -1.05 27.12 -1.86
N MET A 205 -1.30 27.94 -2.88
CA MET A 205 -0.87 29.36 -2.86
C MET A 205 -1.59 30.17 -1.78
N GLU A 206 -2.83 29.86 -1.48
CA GLU A 206 -3.57 30.46 -0.36
C GLU A 206 -2.99 30.01 0.99
N GLU A 207 -2.69 28.72 1.17
CA GLU A 207 -1.97 28.22 2.35
C GLU A 207 -0.67 29.00 2.60
N TYR A 208 0.12 29.21 1.55
CA TYR A 208 1.36 29.97 1.66
C TYR A 208 1.15 31.42 2.10
N ARG A 209 0.10 32.07 1.57
CA ARG A 209 -0.20 33.50 1.88
C ARG A 209 -0.77 33.70 3.28
N THR A 210 -1.58 32.74 3.77
CA THR A 210 -2.35 32.90 4.98
C THR A 210 -1.78 32.14 6.18
N GLY A 211 -0.96 31.12 5.92
CA GLY A 211 -0.50 30.17 6.92
C GLY A 211 -1.57 29.14 7.36
N ASN A 212 -2.77 29.17 6.75
CA ASN A 212 -3.87 28.28 7.07
C ASN A 212 -3.77 27.00 6.20
N VAL A 213 -3.79 25.83 6.83
CA VAL A 213 -3.78 24.56 6.12
C VAL A 213 -5.19 24.21 5.63
N HIS A 214 -5.34 23.95 4.33
CA HIS A 214 -6.58 23.49 3.73
C HIS A 214 -6.68 21.97 3.75
N TYR A 215 -7.88 21.45 4.00
CA TYR A 215 -8.16 20.02 4.03
C TYR A 215 -9.28 19.67 3.06
N ILE A 216 -9.15 18.52 2.43
CA ILE A 216 -10.21 17.89 1.61
C ILE A 216 -10.58 16.53 2.18
N PRO A 217 -11.78 16.00 1.89
CA PRO A 217 -12.15 14.65 2.26
C PRO A 217 -11.15 13.62 1.70
N THR A 218 -10.77 12.65 2.52
CA THR A 218 -9.96 11.51 2.08
C THR A 218 -10.76 10.61 1.15
N ILE A 219 -12.04 10.41 1.44
CA ILE A 219 -12.97 9.57 0.67
C ILE A 219 -14.25 10.32 0.36
N SER A 220 -14.90 9.99 -0.76
CA SER A 220 -16.28 10.35 -1.06
C SER A 220 -16.89 9.31 -2.00
N ARG A 221 -18.24 9.25 -2.08
CA ARG A 221 -18.94 8.35 -3.01
C ARG A 221 -18.82 8.77 -4.47
N GLY A 222 -18.29 9.96 -4.70
CA GLY A 222 -18.11 10.61 -5.99
C GLY A 222 -17.87 12.10 -5.80
N LEU A 223 -17.58 12.82 -6.86
CA LEU A 223 -17.51 14.29 -6.84
C LEU A 223 -18.90 14.89 -7.10
N SER A 224 -19.22 15.96 -6.38
CA SER A 224 -20.48 16.72 -6.52
C SER A 224 -20.23 18.21 -6.29
N ALA A 225 -21.28 19.04 -6.39
CA ALA A 225 -21.17 20.46 -6.06
C ALA A 225 -20.83 20.69 -4.57
N GLU A 226 -21.30 19.82 -3.66
CA GLU A 226 -21.01 19.86 -2.23
C GLU A 226 -19.64 19.28 -1.88
N VAL A 227 -19.16 18.31 -2.66
CA VAL A 227 -17.85 17.68 -2.53
C VAL A 227 -17.10 17.79 -3.87
N PRO A 228 -16.58 18.98 -4.19
CA PRO A 228 -15.96 19.22 -5.51
C PRO A 228 -14.56 18.57 -5.62
N MET A 229 -13.97 18.14 -4.49
CA MET A 229 -12.64 17.56 -4.42
C MET A 229 -12.56 16.52 -3.31
N ALA A 230 -11.97 15.38 -3.60
CA ALA A 230 -11.63 14.35 -2.62
C ALA A 230 -10.40 13.56 -3.11
N VAL A 231 -9.67 12.92 -2.19
CA VAL A 231 -8.49 12.11 -2.55
C VAL A 231 -8.88 10.85 -3.31
N MET A 232 -9.91 10.14 -2.82
CA MET A 232 -10.46 8.91 -3.40
C MET A 232 -11.98 9.04 -3.58
N PRO A 233 -12.45 9.68 -4.66
CA PRO A 233 -13.87 9.89 -4.91
C PRO A 233 -14.52 8.67 -5.59
N ILE A 234 -14.40 7.49 -4.99
CA ILE A 234 -14.93 6.23 -5.52
C ILE A 234 -15.65 5.43 -4.43
N GLU A 235 -16.80 4.84 -4.79
CA GLU A 235 -17.69 4.13 -3.87
C GLU A 235 -17.00 2.98 -3.12
N GLU A 236 -16.14 2.23 -3.79
CA GLU A 236 -15.43 1.11 -3.17
C GLU A 236 -14.49 1.56 -2.04
N ALA A 237 -13.72 2.64 -2.26
CA ALA A 237 -12.86 3.21 -1.22
C ALA A 237 -13.72 3.78 -0.07
N TYR A 238 -14.81 4.48 -0.40
CA TYR A 238 -15.75 4.99 0.61
C TYR A 238 -16.28 3.86 1.49
N SER A 239 -16.79 2.80 0.88
CA SER A 239 -17.36 1.65 1.61
C SER A 239 -16.35 0.99 2.56
N TYR A 240 -15.10 0.83 2.12
CA TYR A 240 -14.05 0.25 2.95
C TYR A 240 -13.66 1.15 4.14
N TYR A 241 -13.29 2.39 3.86
CA TYR A 241 -12.76 3.29 4.88
C TYR A 241 -13.82 3.76 5.90
N ASP A 242 -15.06 4.03 5.45
CA ASP A 242 -16.17 4.37 6.35
C ASP A 242 -16.48 3.23 7.32
N ARG A 243 -16.47 1.99 6.85
CA ARG A 243 -16.68 0.82 7.69
C ARG A 243 -15.53 0.61 8.68
N THR A 244 -14.29 0.59 8.22
CA THR A 244 -13.13 0.31 9.06
C THR A 244 -12.84 1.43 10.05
N HIS A 245 -13.13 2.69 9.70
CA HIS A 245 -13.04 3.83 10.63
C HIS A 245 -13.98 3.66 11.83
N ARG A 246 -15.15 3.12 11.61
CA ARG A 246 -16.16 2.92 12.69
C ARG A 246 -15.87 1.66 13.53
N SER A 247 -15.08 0.72 13.05
CA SER A 247 -14.79 -0.53 13.76
C SER A 247 -13.35 -0.60 14.25
N ASP A 248 -12.40 -0.75 13.36
CA ASP A 248 -11.04 -1.18 13.67
C ASP A 248 -10.04 -0.03 13.78
N ALA A 249 -10.33 1.11 13.15
CA ALA A 249 -9.40 2.22 12.97
C ALA A 249 -9.99 3.60 13.32
N PRO A 250 -10.45 3.83 14.57
CA PRO A 250 -11.06 5.11 14.96
C PRO A 250 -10.10 6.30 14.90
N ASN A 251 -8.80 6.05 14.82
CA ASN A 251 -7.73 7.03 14.67
C ASN A 251 -7.37 7.35 13.21
N TRP A 252 -8.07 6.77 12.24
CA TRP A 252 -7.94 7.12 10.83
C TRP A 252 -8.51 8.51 10.55
N SER A 253 -7.94 9.26 9.61
CA SER A 253 -8.36 10.61 9.27
C SER A 253 -9.27 10.65 8.04
N GLU A 254 -10.48 11.18 8.20
CA GLU A 254 -11.44 11.40 7.11
C GLU A 254 -11.01 12.52 6.15
N LYS A 255 -9.92 13.22 6.45
CA LYS A 255 -9.42 14.34 5.64
C LYS A 255 -7.91 14.26 5.44
N MET A 256 -7.44 14.85 4.35
CA MET A 256 -6.02 15.06 4.05
C MET A 256 -5.78 16.52 3.67
N THR A 257 -4.53 16.99 3.89
CA THR A 257 -4.16 18.35 3.46
C THR A 257 -4.17 18.46 1.94
N VAL A 258 -4.58 19.60 1.41
CA VAL A 258 -4.55 19.87 -0.03
C VAL A 258 -3.12 19.82 -0.57
N SER A 259 -2.15 20.33 0.20
CA SER A 259 -0.72 20.29 -0.13
C SER A 259 -0.13 18.88 -0.26
N SER A 260 -0.87 17.83 0.15
CA SER A 260 -0.51 16.43 -0.12
C SER A 260 -0.68 16.04 -1.61
N LEU A 261 -1.57 16.70 -2.34
CA LEU A 261 -2.00 16.23 -3.66
C LEU A 261 -0.92 16.39 -4.74
N GLU A 262 -0.20 17.51 -4.78
CA GLU A 262 0.84 17.69 -5.81
C GLU A 262 1.95 16.63 -5.73
N PRO A 263 2.62 16.39 -4.59
CA PRO A 263 3.61 15.33 -4.51
C PRO A 263 2.99 13.94 -4.74
N TYR A 264 1.71 13.72 -4.38
CA TYR A 264 1.00 12.49 -4.66
C TYR A 264 0.80 12.26 -6.16
N PHE A 265 0.35 13.26 -6.92
CA PHE A 265 0.19 13.17 -8.37
C PHE A 265 1.50 12.93 -9.13
N LEU A 266 2.61 13.46 -8.60
CA LEU A 266 3.92 13.29 -9.21
C LEU A 266 4.56 11.93 -8.88
N TYR A 267 3.95 11.15 -7.97
CA TYR A 267 4.52 9.87 -7.58
C TYR A 267 4.45 8.85 -8.72
N ASN A 268 5.64 8.31 -9.05
CA ASN A 268 5.81 7.27 -10.07
C ASN A 268 6.93 6.32 -9.65
N SER A 269 6.58 5.10 -9.26
CA SER A 269 7.55 4.07 -8.87
C SER A 269 8.03 3.20 -10.03
N ILE A 270 7.44 3.33 -11.22
CA ILE A 270 7.88 2.58 -12.41
C ILE A 270 9.34 2.90 -12.71
N VAL A 271 9.75 4.18 -12.56
CA VAL A 271 11.14 4.61 -12.78
C VAL A 271 12.12 4.04 -11.74
N HIS A 272 11.64 3.58 -10.60
CA HIS A 272 12.46 2.95 -9.56
C HIS A 272 12.56 1.43 -9.74
N ALA A 273 11.65 0.79 -10.47
CA ALA A 273 11.60 -0.66 -10.62
C ALA A 273 12.92 -1.28 -11.13
N PRO A 274 13.63 -0.72 -12.14
CA PRO A 274 14.92 -1.27 -12.59
C PRO A 274 16.03 -1.14 -11.53
N LEU A 275 15.91 -0.20 -10.59
CA LEU A 275 16.90 0.04 -9.52
C LEU A 275 16.77 -0.96 -8.36
N VAL A 276 15.72 -1.76 -8.32
CA VAL A 276 15.51 -2.80 -7.29
C VAL A 276 16.52 -3.94 -7.47
N ALA A 277 16.86 -4.27 -8.70
CA ALA A 277 17.77 -5.37 -9.00
C ALA A 277 19.13 -5.24 -8.27
N PRO A 278 19.75 -6.35 -7.89
CA PRO A 278 19.36 -7.75 -8.06
C PRO A 278 18.40 -8.28 -6.99
N THR A 279 17.73 -7.42 -6.22
CA THR A 279 16.74 -7.85 -5.22
C THR A 279 15.50 -8.41 -5.94
N PRO A 280 15.07 -9.66 -5.61
CA PRO A 280 13.90 -10.27 -6.24
C PRO A 280 12.61 -9.51 -5.91
N ILE A 281 11.76 -9.34 -6.93
CA ILE A 281 10.48 -8.62 -6.80
C ILE A 281 9.33 -9.44 -7.37
N LEU A 282 8.26 -9.57 -6.56
CA LEU A 282 6.98 -10.14 -6.95
C LEU A 282 5.93 -9.04 -7.04
N PHE A 283 5.27 -8.94 -8.18
CA PHE A 283 4.06 -8.14 -8.37
C PHE A 283 2.84 -9.05 -8.30
N ILE A 284 1.82 -8.66 -7.53
CA ILE A 284 0.51 -9.32 -7.48
C ILE A 284 -0.53 -8.24 -7.76
N HIS A 285 -1.42 -8.45 -8.73
CA HIS A 285 -2.39 -7.41 -9.08
C HIS A 285 -3.75 -8.01 -9.47
N GLY A 286 -4.82 -7.25 -9.24
CA GLY A 286 -6.16 -7.63 -9.65
C GLY A 286 -6.37 -7.41 -11.14
N THR A 287 -7.05 -8.35 -11.83
CA THR A 287 -7.31 -8.23 -13.28
C THR A 287 -8.28 -7.10 -13.62
N LYS A 288 -9.19 -6.75 -12.69
CA LYS A 288 -10.21 -5.70 -12.85
C LYS A 288 -10.10 -4.66 -11.74
N ASP A 289 -8.87 -4.26 -11.43
CA ASP A 289 -8.63 -3.18 -10.47
C ASP A 289 -9.06 -1.85 -11.08
N THR A 290 -10.07 -1.23 -10.46
CA THR A 290 -10.69 0.00 -10.92
C THR A 290 -10.06 1.25 -10.31
N ALA A 291 -9.27 1.12 -9.25
CA ALA A 291 -8.62 2.24 -8.55
C ALA A 291 -7.17 2.43 -8.99
N LEU A 292 -6.40 1.35 -9.10
CA LEU A 292 -5.00 1.34 -9.52
C LEU A 292 -4.86 0.42 -10.74
N LEU A 293 -4.88 1.03 -11.91
CA LEU A 293 -5.09 0.33 -13.17
C LEU A 293 -4.05 -0.76 -13.46
N PRO A 294 -4.48 -1.96 -13.92
CA PRO A 294 -3.61 -3.10 -14.23
C PRO A 294 -2.49 -2.78 -15.23
N GLU A 295 -2.71 -1.85 -16.15
CA GLU A 295 -1.71 -1.42 -17.11
C GLU A 295 -0.44 -0.86 -16.45
N PHE A 296 -0.57 -0.17 -15.31
CA PHE A 296 0.60 0.36 -14.60
C PHE A 296 1.34 -0.73 -13.79
N ALA A 297 0.64 -1.78 -13.38
CA ALA A 297 1.29 -2.96 -12.81
C ALA A 297 2.11 -3.70 -13.86
N GLN A 298 1.59 -3.85 -15.07
CA GLN A 298 2.32 -4.41 -16.20
C GLN A 298 3.55 -3.57 -16.55
N GLN A 299 3.40 -2.24 -16.64
CA GLN A 299 4.53 -1.34 -16.91
C GLN A 299 5.61 -1.42 -15.82
N ALA A 300 5.23 -1.50 -14.54
CA ALA A 300 6.18 -1.65 -13.44
C ALA A 300 6.93 -2.97 -13.51
N TYR A 301 6.23 -4.06 -13.84
CA TYR A 301 6.83 -5.36 -14.08
C TYR A 301 7.79 -5.33 -15.27
N ASP A 302 7.38 -4.74 -16.40
CA ASP A 302 8.22 -4.67 -17.62
C ASP A 302 9.50 -3.88 -17.35
N ALA A 303 9.42 -2.79 -16.61
CA ALA A 303 10.56 -1.95 -16.24
C ALA A 303 11.51 -2.63 -15.24
N ALA A 304 11.02 -3.51 -14.36
CA ALA A 304 11.85 -4.22 -13.39
C ALA A 304 12.81 -5.19 -14.09
N LEU A 305 13.99 -5.40 -13.47
CA LEU A 305 14.97 -6.40 -13.92
C LEU A 305 14.84 -7.70 -13.09
N GLU A 306 15.41 -8.80 -13.63
CA GLU A 306 15.41 -10.10 -12.94
C GLU A 306 16.16 -10.07 -11.59
N PRO A 307 15.71 -10.89 -10.61
CA PRO A 307 14.59 -11.83 -10.63
C PRO A 307 13.25 -11.14 -10.38
N LYS A 308 12.26 -11.39 -11.24
CA LYS A 308 10.91 -10.80 -11.10
C LYS A 308 9.81 -11.80 -11.47
N GLU A 309 8.66 -11.69 -10.84
CA GLU A 309 7.43 -12.40 -11.21
C GLU A 309 6.23 -11.46 -11.17
N LEU A 310 5.20 -11.73 -11.98
CA LEU A 310 3.90 -11.06 -11.96
C LEU A 310 2.80 -12.09 -11.90
N ILE A 311 1.91 -11.95 -10.91
CA ILE A 311 0.75 -12.82 -10.70
C ILE A 311 -0.52 -11.98 -10.78
N TRP A 312 -1.44 -12.39 -11.62
CA TRP A 312 -2.77 -11.82 -11.72
C TRP A 312 -3.75 -12.61 -10.87
N ILE A 313 -4.56 -11.92 -10.07
CA ILE A 313 -5.70 -12.47 -9.35
C ILE A 313 -6.96 -11.96 -10.03
N GLU A 314 -7.87 -12.86 -10.38
CA GLU A 314 -9.15 -12.47 -10.95
C GLU A 314 -9.99 -11.78 -9.86
N THR A 315 -10.08 -10.44 -9.95
CA THR A 315 -10.82 -9.57 -9.04
C THR A 315 -11.90 -8.81 -9.79
N HIS A 316 -12.85 -8.21 -9.06
CA HIS A 316 -13.89 -7.34 -9.60
C HIS A 316 -13.63 -5.87 -9.29
N ASN A 317 -12.83 -5.58 -8.23
CA ASN A 317 -12.46 -4.24 -7.80
C ASN A 317 -11.13 -4.25 -7.04
N HIS A 318 -10.68 -3.08 -6.60
CA HIS A 318 -9.43 -2.91 -5.87
C HIS A 318 -9.48 -3.42 -4.42
N ILE A 319 -10.62 -3.20 -3.75
CA ILE A 319 -10.78 -3.41 -2.30
C ILE A 319 -10.85 -4.89 -1.93
N GLU A 320 -11.14 -5.79 -2.88
CA GLU A 320 -11.12 -7.23 -2.63
C GLU A 320 -9.75 -7.71 -2.10
N LEU A 321 -8.65 -7.05 -2.50
CA LEU A 321 -7.31 -7.32 -2.00
C LEU A 321 -6.99 -6.64 -0.65
N TYR A 322 -7.96 -6.00 0.02
CA TYR A 322 -7.74 -5.35 1.30
C TYR A 322 -8.11 -6.25 2.48
N ASP A 323 -9.31 -6.80 2.47
CA ASP A 323 -9.84 -7.53 3.62
C ASP A 323 -10.89 -8.61 3.25
N GLN A 324 -10.90 -9.06 1.98
CA GLN A 324 -11.89 -10.02 1.52
C GLN A 324 -11.25 -11.35 1.11
N ASP A 325 -11.78 -12.45 1.62
CA ASP A 325 -11.43 -13.78 1.13
C ASP A 325 -12.33 -14.16 -0.06
N PRO A 326 -11.78 -14.93 -1.01
CA PRO A 326 -10.47 -15.60 -0.96
C PRO A 326 -9.29 -14.76 -1.47
N TYR A 327 -9.48 -13.51 -1.88
CA TYR A 327 -8.48 -12.70 -2.58
C TYR A 327 -7.23 -12.43 -1.72
N VAL A 328 -7.44 -12.03 -0.46
CA VAL A 328 -6.35 -11.79 0.49
C VAL A 328 -5.57 -13.07 0.77
N SER A 329 -6.26 -14.19 0.98
CA SER A 329 -5.60 -15.47 1.22
C SER A 329 -4.78 -15.94 0.01
N MET A 330 -5.26 -15.74 -1.22
CA MET A 330 -4.51 -16.05 -2.44
C MET A 330 -3.26 -15.19 -2.57
N ALA A 331 -3.40 -13.86 -2.40
CA ALA A 331 -2.27 -12.92 -2.49
C ALA A 331 -1.24 -13.18 -1.38
N ALA A 332 -1.69 -13.43 -0.15
CA ALA A 332 -0.82 -13.73 0.98
C ALA A 332 -0.05 -15.04 0.80
N ALA A 333 -0.69 -16.08 0.25
CA ALA A 333 -0.03 -17.36 -0.03
C ALA A 333 1.13 -17.19 -1.04
N GLU A 334 0.95 -16.41 -2.10
CA GLU A 334 2.00 -16.12 -3.07
C GLU A 334 3.12 -15.27 -2.44
N ALA A 335 2.75 -14.26 -1.66
CA ALA A 335 3.71 -13.44 -0.92
C ALA A 335 4.57 -14.32 0.02
N VAL A 336 3.94 -15.22 0.79
CA VAL A 336 4.64 -16.16 1.69
C VAL A 336 5.58 -17.07 0.92
N GLN A 337 5.14 -17.69 -0.20
CA GLN A 337 6.01 -18.54 -1.01
C GLN A 337 7.23 -17.79 -1.53
N TRP A 338 7.02 -16.54 -2.01
CA TRP A 338 8.12 -15.68 -2.46
C TRP A 338 9.10 -15.35 -1.36
N LEU A 339 8.59 -14.90 -0.21
CA LEU A 339 9.41 -14.57 0.95
C LEU A 339 10.18 -15.77 1.49
N GLN A 340 9.56 -16.95 1.53
CA GLN A 340 10.24 -18.20 1.93
C GLN A 340 11.36 -18.58 0.96
N ARG A 341 11.16 -18.41 -0.34
CA ARG A 341 12.18 -18.71 -1.36
C ARG A 341 13.44 -17.86 -1.18
N TYR A 342 13.31 -16.59 -0.81
CA TYR A 342 14.43 -15.65 -0.78
C TYR A 342 14.93 -15.26 0.62
N LEU A 343 14.12 -15.46 1.66
CA LEU A 343 14.42 -15.11 3.04
C LEU A 343 14.31 -16.31 4.00
N GLY A 344 13.80 -17.43 3.57
CA GLY A 344 13.71 -18.66 4.38
C GLY A 344 15.10 -19.15 4.79
N SER A 345 15.16 -19.93 5.89
CA SER A 345 16.34 -20.70 6.22
C SER A 345 16.46 -21.81 5.20
N GLY A 346 17.55 -21.87 4.43
CA GLY A 346 17.87 -23.00 3.58
C GLY A 346 18.06 -24.27 4.35
#